data_39d3826d999eacf2201e4d496bcfb59d
#
_entry.id   39d3826d999eacf2201e4d496bcfb59d
#
_cell.length_a   1.000
_cell.length_b   1.000
_cell.length_c   1.000
_cell.angle_alpha   90.00
_cell.angle_beta   90.00
_cell.angle_gamma   90.00
#
_symmetry.space_group_name_H-M   'P 1'
#
loop_
_entity.id
_entity.type
_entity.pdbx_description
1 polymer ?
#
loop_
_entity_poly.entity_id
_entity_poly.type
_entity_poly.pdbx_seq_one_letter_code
_entity_poly.pdbx_strand_id
1 'polypeptide(L)' 'MRRDVEFKREFVSENETTKTYIIREKKYPFHAICVHKKTGMEIEQASTDKARAIQLAQNEMKKILDENYTD' A
#
# COMPACT_ATOMS: atom_id res chain seq x y z
N MET A 1 -6.76 -9.40 -21.54
CA MET A 1 -6.71 -9.18 -21.06
C MET A 1 -6.73 -8.80 -20.30
N ARG A 2 -6.59 -8.69 -19.70
CA ARG A 2 -6.70 -8.31 -18.98
C ARG A 2 -6.49 -7.68 -18.29
N ARG A 3 -5.98 -7.58 -17.72
CA ARG A 3 -5.79 -6.81 -17.07
C ARG A 3 -6.40 -5.64 -16.84
N ASP A 4 -6.91 -5.32 -17.35
CA ASP A 4 -7.72 -4.27 -17.30
C ASP A 4 -8.63 -4.25 -16.20
N VAL A 5 -8.82 -5.26 -15.51
CA VAL A 5 -9.63 -5.27 -14.33
C VAL A 5 -8.89 -4.75 -13.15
N GLU A 6 -7.69 -4.32 -13.32
CA GLU A 6 -6.97 -3.76 -12.21
C GLU A 6 -7.58 -2.48 -11.77
N PHE A 7 -7.65 -2.26 -10.47
CA PHE A 7 -8.07 -0.97 -9.94
C PHE A 7 -7.03 0.06 -10.29
N LYS A 8 -7.49 1.25 -10.59
CA LYS A 8 -6.56 2.33 -10.84
C LYS A 8 -5.92 2.76 -9.54
N ARG A 9 -4.62 2.80 -9.54
CA ARG A 9 -3.86 3.17 -8.36
C ARG A 9 -3.25 4.54 -8.57
N GLU A 10 -3.39 5.37 -7.55
CA GLU A 10 -2.77 6.68 -7.57
C GLU A 10 -1.53 6.65 -6.71
N PHE A 11 -0.40 6.99 -7.29
CA PHE A 11 0.86 7.03 -6.56
C PHE A 11 0.80 8.07 -5.46
N VAL A 12 1.24 7.70 -4.26
CA VAL A 12 1.25 8.62 -3.14
C VAL A 12 2.68 9.00 -2.77
N SER A 13 3.50 8.01 -2.47
CA SER A 13 4.85 8.29 -2.03
C SER A 13 5.70 7.04 -2.18
N GLU A 14 7.00 7.26 -2.03
CA GLU A 14 7.96 6.18 -2.21
C GLU A 14 9.15 6.45 -1.31
N ASN A 15 9.70 5.39 -0.74
CA ASN A 15 10.96 5.52 -0.04
C ASN A 15 11.89 4.43 -0.56
N GLU A 16 12.96 4.15 0.18
CA GLU A 16 13.98 3.24 -0.32
C GLU A 16 13.46 1.81 -0.50
N THR A 17 12.51 1.40 0.32
CA THR A 17 12.07 0.01 0.32
C THR A 17 10.65 -0.19 -0.17
N THR A 18 9.82 0.84 -0.17
CA THR A 18 8.41 0.66 -0.47
C THR A 18 7.86 1.77 -1.35
N LYS A 19 6.74 1.46 -2.01
CA LYS A 19 5.93 2.44 -2.72
C LYS A 19 4.52 2.37 -2.16
N THR A 20 3.86 3.49 -2.05
CA THR A 20 2.51 3.57 -1.49
C THR A 20 1.56 4.15 -2.51
N TYR A 21 0.38 3.53 -2.61
CA TYR A 21 -0.65 3.94 -3.57
C TYR A 21 -1.99 4.02 -2.87
N ILE A 22 -2.90 4.76 -3.47
CA ILE A 22 -4.32 4.78 -3.09
C ILE A 22 -5.11 4.16 -4.23
N ILE A 23 -6.12 3.37 -3.91
CA ILE A 23 -6.98 2.77 -4.93
C ILE A 23 -8.09 3.77 -5.24
N ARG A 24 -8.03 4.35 -6.41
CA ARG A 24 -8.91 5.45 -6.77
C ARG A 24 -10.36 5.05 -6.92
N GLU A 25 -10.61 3.83 -7.36
CA GLU A 25 -11.98 3.40 -7.59
C GLU A 25 -12.74 3.12 -6.32
N LYS A 26 -12.02 2.89 -5.22
CA LYS A 26 -12.66 2.66 -3.94
C LYS A 26 -12.66 3.96 -3.16
N LYS A 27 -13.77 4.70 -3.27
CA LYS A 27 -13.80 6.04 -2.73
C LYS A 27 -14.01 6.09 -1.23
N TYR A 28 -14.74 5.14 -0.70
CA TYR A 28 -15.02 5.18 0.72
C TYR A 28 -15.38 3.78 1.19
N PRO A 29 -14.68 3.26 2.17
CA PRO A 29 -13.53 3.88 2.82
C PRO A 29 -12.32 3.92 1.88
N PHE A 30 -11.35 4.72 2.24
CA PHE A 30 -10.13 4.83 1.46
C PHE A 30 -9.29 3.58 1.62
N HIS A 31 -8.75 3.09 0.52
CA HIS A 31 -7.88 1.91 0.54
C HIS A 31 -6.49 2.33 0.09
N ALA A 32 -5.50 1.97 0.87
CA ALA A 32 -4.11 2.26 0.54
C ALA A 32 -3.34 0.96 0.41
N ILE A 33 -2.43 0.91 -0.53
CA ILE A 33 -1.58 -0.26 -0.74
C ILE A 33 -0.14 0.16 -0.62
N CYS A 34 0.62 -0.59 0.17
CA CYS A 34 2.04 -0.40 0.29
C CYS A 34 2.74 -1.60 -0.32
N VAL A 35 3.65 -1.36 -1.24
CA VAL A 35 4.31 -2.41 -2.00
C VAL A 35 5.78 -2.45 -1.62
N HIS A 36 6.27 -3.63 -1.28
CA HIS A 36 7.69 -3.81 -1.00
C HIS A 36 8.42 -3.98 -2.33
N LYS A 37 9.31 -3.07 -2.64
CA LYS A 37 9.95 -3.03 -3.96
C LYS A 37 10.70 -4.30 -4.30
N LYS A 38 11.39 -4.85 -3.31
CA LYS A 38 12.28 -5.97 -3.56
C LYS A 38 11.52 -7.25 -3.88
N THR A 39 10.45 -7.52 -3.13
CA THR A 39 9.73 -8.78 -3.28
C THR A 39 8.41 -8.64 -4.01
N GLY A 40 7.89 -7.44 -4.12
CA GLY A 40 6.57 -7.23 -4.70
C GLY A 40 5.44 -7.48 -3.75
N MET A 41 5.74 -7.74 -2.47
CA MET A 41 4.70 -7.98 -1.49
C MET A 41 3.84 -6.74 -1.31
N GLU A 42 2.53 -6.92 -1.21
CA GLU A 42 1.58 -5.82 -1.08
C GLU A 42 0.78 -5.96 0.19
N ILE A 43 0.60 -4.83 0.87
CA ILE A 43 -0.23 -4.75 2.06
C ILE A 43 -1.29 -3.70 1.78
N GLU A 44 -2.56 -4.08 1.93
CA GLU A 44 -3.67 -3.14 1.74
C GLU A 44 -4.34 -2.86 3.07
N GLN A 45 -4.59 -1.61 3.35
CA GLN A 45 -5.31 -1.18 4.54
C GLN A 45 -6.38 -0.19 4.15
N ALA A 46 -7.45 -0.14 4.92
CA ALA A 46 -8.57 0.75 4.66
C ALA A 46 -8.88 1.56 5.89
N SER A 47 -9.36 2.78 5.67
CA SER A 47 -9.77 3.66 6.75
C SER A 47 -10.71 4.70 6.21
N THR A 48 -11.49 5.30 7.09
CA THR A 48 -12.37 6.39 6.69
C THR A 48 -11.59 7.68 6.42
N ASP A 49 -10.30 7.71 6.77
CA ASP A 49 -9.45 8.87 6.55
C ASP A 49 -8.34 8.44 5.61
N LYS A 50 -8.16 9.19 4.52
CA LYS A 50 -7.17 8.85 3.50
C LYS A 50 -5.75 8.78 4.11
N ALA A 51 -5.38 9.80 4.87
CA ALA A 51 -4.05 9.82 5.47
C ALA A 51 -3.86 8.64 6.41
N ARG A 52 -4.91 8.27 7.12
CA ARG A 52 -4.82 7.16 8.04
C ARG A 52 -4.66 5.84 7.30
N ALA A 53 -5.36 5.66 6.20
CA ALA A 53 -5.21 4.45 5.41
C ALA A 53 -3.77 4.30 4.92
N ILE A 54 -3.20 5.38 4.44
CA ILE A 54 -1.81 5.38 3.99
C ILE A 54 -0.89 5.01 5.13
N GLN A 55 -1.09 5.62 6.28
CA GLN A 55 -0.23 5.36 7.43
C GLN A 55 -0.35 3.93 7.91
N LEU A 56 -1.57 3.40 7.93
CA LEU A 56 -1.77 2.02 8.34
C LEU A 56 -1.05 1.05 7.43
N ALA A 57 -1.14 1.26 6.12
CA ALA A 57 -0.48 0.39 5.17
C ALA A 57 1.04 0.44 5.35
N GLN A 58 1.58 1.64 5.52
CA GLN A 58 3.01 1.80 5.70
C GLN A 58 3.49 1.20 7.01
N ASN A 59 2.72 1.39 8.07
CA ASN A 59 3.10 0.82 9.37
C ASN A 59 3.06 -0.69 9.35
N GLU A 60 2.06 -1.25 8.71
CA GLU A 60 1.96 -2.70 8.62
C GLU A 60 3.13 -3.28 7.84
N MET A 61 3.48 -2.64 6.73
CA MET A 61 4.60 -3.10 5.93
C MET A 61 5.89 -3.02 6.73
N LYS A 62 6.09 -1.92 7.43
CA LYS A 62 7.29 -1.76 8.23
C LYS A 62 7.39 -2.83 9.29
N LYS A 63 6.27 -3.14 9.93
CA LYS A 63 6.26 -4.17 10.96
C LYS A 63 6.65 -5.52 10.38
N ILE A 64 6.09 -5.87 9.25
CA ILE A 64 6.38 -7.14 8.61
C ILE A 64 7.85 -7.22 8.21
N LEU A 65 8.38 -6.15 7.64
CA LEU A 65 9.77 -6.15 7.23
C LEU A 65 10.71 -6.23 8.42
N ASP A 66 10.36 -5.53 9.49
CA ASP A 66 11.19 -5.60 10.70
C ASP A 66 11.20 -7.00 11.27
N GLU A 67 10.07 -7.69 11.22
CA GLU A 67 9.98 -9.03 11.80
C GLU A 67 10.64 -10.08 10.93
N ASN A 68 10.60 -9.89 9.62
CA ASN A 68 11.05 -10.93 8.71
C ASN A 68 12.40 -10.66 8.07
N TYR A 69 12.90 -9.43 8.14
CA TYR A 69 14.13 -9.08 7.46
C TYR A 69 15.08 -8.32 8.37
N THR A 70 15.03 -8.62 9.63
CA THR A 70 15.89 -7.90 10.52
C THR A 70 17.29 -8.33 10.39
N ASP A 71 17.72 -9.20 10.18
CA ASP A 71 18.97 -9.65 10.18
C ASP A 71 19.88 -9.14 9.66
#